data_3b4568bf6835a4c2be5514fbe22e9c95
#
_entry.id   3b4568bf6835a4c2be5514fbe22e9c95
#
_cell.length_a   1.000
_cell.length_b   1.000
_cell.length_c   1.000
_cell.angle_alpha   90.00
_cell.angle_beta   90.00
_cell.angle_gamma   90.00
#
_symmetry.space_group_name_H-M   'P 1'
#
loop_
_entity.id
_entity.type
_entity.pdbx_description
1 polymer ?
#
loop_
_entity_poly.entity_id
_entity_poly.type
_entity_poly.pdbx_seq_one_letter_code
_entity_poly.pdbx_strand_id
1 'polypeptide(L)'
;MKLAYKHLFYLFIGCSIVYSCSTDTIDNPKNNEDILYFPPLNSNDWETISMETLNWDTTAEQDLYDFLNVKQSKAFIILKKGKIVIEWYGNGFDATMNHTWNSAAKTLSAFTIGIAQQEGLLNIDNSSQNFLGANWSSMTNTQEDAVTIKNHLTMTTGLDYNVPNADCTEPEDLVYKQDPFTFWYYHNASYTLTHSIVEGATNQTFSNYFNNKIGDKIGMQGLWVPFGCYKLYLSTARSMARFGLLSLNQGTWENEVILSDTDYFNDMTNTSQNLNNAYGYLWWLNGKSNYRLPGSEAEYQGTLIPNAPSDLIAGLGKNDQKLYVVPSEDLVIVRMGDNANDSTFGPSGFDNQLWEKINAVIN
;
A
#
# COMPACT_ATOMS: atom_id res chain seq x y z
N MET A 1 -27.23 90.72 -38.37
CA MET A 1 -26.67 91.56 -37.26
C MET A 1 -26.80 90.76 -35.96
N LYS A 2 -25.74 90.12 -35.52
CA LYS A 2 -25.41 89.81 -34.11
C LYS A 2 -24.21 88.84 -34.16
N LEU A 3 -23.12 89.30 -33.52
CA LEU A 3 -21.83 88.63 -33.37
C LEU A 3 -21.98 87.35 -32.55
N ALA A 4 -21.21 86.32 -32.95
CA ALA A 4 -20.95 85.17 -32.12
C ALA A 4 -19.50 85.15 -31.72
N TYR A 5 -19.22 85.18 -30.43
CA TYR A 5 -17.91 85.06 -29.83
C TYR A 5 -17.47 83.58 -29.81
N LYS A 6 -16.27 83.27 -30.33
CA LYS A 6 -15.62 82.01 -30.19
C LYS A 6 -14.81 82.02 -28.91
N HIS A 7 -15.11 81.14 -27.99
CA HIS A 7 -14.22 80.79 -26.88
C HIS A 7 -13.36 79.58 -27.24
N LEU A 8 -12.07 79.77 -27.23
CA LEU A 8 -11.04 78.75 -27.46
C LEU A 8 -10.72 78.09 -26.11
N PHE A 9 -11.09 76.84 -25.93
CA PHE A 9 -10.71 76.03 -24.76
C PHE A 9 -9.42 75.29 -25.07
N TYR A 10 -8.34 75.60 -24.33
CA TYR A 10 -7.08 74.79 -24.34
C TYR A 10 -7.26 73.62 -23.41
N LEU A 11 -7.21 72.42 -23.99
CA LEU A 11 -7.18 71.18 -23.25
C LEU A 11 -5.73 70.78 -22.92
N PHE A 12 -5.34 70.91 -21.64
CA PHE A 12 -4.08 70.39 -21.15
C PHE A 12 -4.22 68.88 -20.96
N ILE A 13 -3.55 68.08 -21.81
CA ILE A 13 -3.43 66.64 -21.60
C ILE A 13 -2.21 66.39 -20.71
N GLY A 14 -2.47 66.17 -19.42
CA GLY A 14 -1.47 65.70 -18.48
C GLY A 14 -1.15 64.21 -18.72
N CYS A 15 0.02 63.91 -19.23
CA CYS A 15 0.51 62.52 -19.40
C CYS A 15 0.96 62.03 -18.02
N SER A 16 0.11 61.28 -17.31
CA SER A 16 0.48 60.57 -16.10
C SER A 16 1.20 59.30 -16.50
N ILE A 17 2.50 59.26 -16.34
CA ILE A 17 3.32 58.03 -16.49
C ILE A 17 3.07 57.18 -15.23
N VAL A 18 2.26 56.11 -15.36
CA VAL A 18 2.08 55.10 -14.34
C VAL A 18 3.28 54.15 -14.45
N TYR A 19 4.22 54.25 -13.53
CA TYR A 19 5.20 53.20 -13.32
C TYR A 19 4.48 51.98 -12.72
N SER A 20 4.21 50.98 -13.55
CA SER A 20 3.82 49.66 -13.08
C SER A 20 5.08 48.98 -12.60
N CYS A 21 5.29 48.93 -11.28
CA CYS A 21 6.20 47.96 -10.70
C CYS A 21 5.58 46.58 -10.87
N SER A 22 6.03 45.82 -11.86
CA SER A 22 5.85 44.37 -11.86
C SER A 22 6.76 43.82 -10.77
N THR A 23 6.16 43.43 -9.66
CA THR A 23 6.82 42.50 -8.75
C THR A 23 6.90 41.16 -9.52
N ASP A 24 8.01 40.90 -10.17
CA ASP A 24 8.41 39.58 -10.55
C ASP A 24 8.47 38.79 -9.23
N THR A 25 7.42 37.97 -8.98
CA THR A 25 7.54 36.88 -8.04
C THR A 25 8.62 35.97 -8.63
N ILE A 26 9.81 36.04 -8.07
CA ILE A 26 10.84 35.03 -8.28
C ILE A 26 10.18 33.75 -7.75
N ASP A 27 9.61 32.94 -8.65
CA ASP A 27 9.36 31.55 -8.35
C ASP A 27 10.72 30.97 -7.91
N ASN A 28 10.88 30.82 -6.61
CA ASN A 28 11.98 30.07 -6.06
C ASN A 28 11.86 28.68 -6.71
N PRO A 29 12.83 28.20 -7.48
CA PRO A 29 12.78 26.85 -8.00
C PRO A 29 12.62 25.96 -6.75
N LYS A 30 11.49 25.20 -6.69
CA LYS A 30 11.35 24.15 -5.67
C LYS A 30 12.65 23.40 -5.68
N ASN A 31 13.32 23.32 -4.52
CA ASN A 31 14.54 22.53 -4.41
C ASN A 31 14.21 21.15 -4.98
N ASN A 32 14.96 20.66 -5.95
CA ASN A 32 14.82 19.32 -6.53
C ASN A 32 14.92 18.20 -5.49
N GLU A 33 15.28 18.53 -4.26
CA GLU A 33 15.41 17.63 -3.12
C GLU A 33 14.05 17.18 -2.52
N ASP A 34 12.95 17.91 -2.82
CA ASP A 34 11.61 17.60 -2.25
C ASP A 34 10.70 16.80 -3.19
N ILE A 35 11.19 16.42 -4.38
CA ILE A 35 10.39 15.68 -5.35
C ILE A 35 10.70 14.19 -5.24
N LEU A 36 9.65 13.35 -5.11
CA LEU A 36 9.81 11.90 -5.19
C LEU A 36 10.31 11.50 -6.58
N TYR A 37 11.32 10.64 -6.63
CA TYR A 37 11.81 10.03 -7.86
C TYR A 37 11.01 8.76 -8.18
N PHE A 38 10.69 8.58 -9.45
CA PHE A 38 10.03 7.38 -9.97
C PHE A 38 10.92 6.74 -11.04
N PRO A 39 11.25 5.43 -10.90
CA PRO A 39 12.09 4.76 -11.88
C PRO A 39 11.34 4.55 -13.20
N PRO A 40 12.05 4.56 -14.35
CA PRO A 40 11.46 4.33 -15.67
C PRO A 40 10.65 3.03 -15.73
N LEU A 41 9.53 3.03 -16.49
CA LEU A 41 8.66 1.87 -16.60
C LEU A 41 9.28 0.72 -17.40
N ASN A 42 10.08 1.05 -18.41
CA ASN A 42 10.56 0.12 -19.44
C ASN A 42 12.06 -0.20 -19.33
N SER A 43 12.69 0.13 -18.23
CA SER A 43 14.09 -0.23 -17.98
C SER A 43 14.30 -0.66 -16.52
N ASN A 44 15.43 -1.30 -16.28
CA ASN A 44 15.87 -1.65 -14.92
C ASN A 44 16.70 -0.52 -14.27
N ASP A 45 16.82 0.63 -14.95
CA ASP A 45 17.53 1.78 -14.41
C ASP A 45 16.78 2.32 -13.19
N TRP A 46 17.52 2.62 -12.14
CA TRP A 46 16.98 3.19 -10.92
C TRP A 46 18.02 4.11 -10.29
N GLU A 47 17.67 5.37 -10.07
CA GLU A 47 18.60 6.29 -9.43
C GLU A 47 18.92 5.83 -8.01
N THR A 48 20.16 6.05 -7.61
CA THR A 48 20.66 5.78 -6.27
C THR A 48 21.00 7.06 -5.54
N ILE A 49 21.03 7.00 -4.23
CA ILE A 49 21.57 8.04 -3.35
C ILE A 49 22.41 7.36 -2.27
N SER A 50 23.59 7.90 -2.00
CA SER A 50 24.48 7.26 -1.02
C SER A 50 24.07 7.56 0.41
N MET A 51 24.41 6.67 1.33
CA MET A 51 24.19 6.82 2.77
C MET A 51 24.91 8.07 3.29
N GLU A 52 26.11 8.37 2.80
CA GLU A 52 26.87 9.57 3.19
C GLU A 52 26.12 10.86 2.80
N THR A 53 25.48 10.90 1.63
CA THR A 53 24.67 12.05 1.21
C THR A 53 23.50 12.30 2.15
N LEU A 54 22.96 11.24 2.74
CA LEU A 54 21.85 11.28 3.68
C LEU A 54 22.32 11.48 5.14
N ASN A 55 23.62 11.52 5.39
CA ASN A 55 24.25 11.49 6.71
C ASN A 55 23.85 10.25 7.54
N TRP A 56 23.61 9.12 6.89
CA TRP A 56 23.35 7.84 7.55
C TRP A 56 24.65 7.18 8.02
N ASP A 57 24.55 6.33 9.05
CA ASP A 57 25.72 5.65 9.62
C ASP A 57 26.16 4.46 8.74
N THR A 58 27.18 4.69 7.91
CA THR A 58 27.78 3.65 7.06
C THR A 58 28.49 2.55 7.85
N THR A 59 28.83 2.80 9.13
CA THR A 59 29.52 1.80 9.96
C THR A 59 28.56 0.70 10.44
N ALA A 60 27.26 0.96 10.47
CA ALA A 60 26.21 0.00 10.82
C ALA A 60 25.76 -0.91 9.66
N GLU A 61 26.16 -0.60 8.41
CA GLU A 61 25.73 -1.28 7.20
C GLU A 61 26.06 -2.78 7.21
N GLN A 62 27.30 -3.12 7.58
CA GLN A 62 27.74 -4.51 7.60
C GLN A 62 26.97 -5.35 8.65
N ASP A 63 26.66 -4.77 9.80
CA ASP A 63 25.87 -5.44 10.85
C ASP A 63 24.41 -5.72 10.37
N LEU A 64 23.83 -4.78 9.60
CA LEU A 64 22.54 -5.03 8.94
C LEU A 64 22.64 -6.17 7.92
N TYR A 65 23.66 -6.22 7.08
CA TYR A 65 23.83 -7.30 6.09
C TYR A 65 24.07 -8.66 6.73
N ASP A 66 24.86 -8.72 7.78
CA ASP A 66 25.10 -9.95 8.56
C ASP A 66 23.79 -10.44 9.18
N PHE A 67 23.01 -9.53 9.78
CA PHE A 67 21.68 -9.84 10.31
C PHE A 67 20.74 -10.38 9.22
N LEU A 68 20.65 -9.71 8.06
CA LEU A 68 19.82 -10.15 6.94
C LEU A 68 20.20 -11.55 6.48
N ASN A 69 21.49 -11.85 6.38
CA ASN A 69 21.99 -13.15 5.96
C ASN A 69 21.65 -14.26 6.99
N VAL A 70 21.88 -14.01 8.28
CA VAL A 70 21.53 -14.94 9.36
C VAL A 70 20.03 -15.20 9.43
N LYS A 71 19.22 -14.18 9.14
CA LYS A 71 17.76 -14.22 9.12
C LYS A 71 17.18 -14.69 7.76
N GLN A 72 17.98 -15.40 6.96
CA GLN A 72 17.55 -16.03 5.70
C GLN A 72 16.88 -15.06 4.71
N SER A 73 17.27 -13.79 4.74
CA SER A 73 16.83 -12.81 3.75
C SER A 73 17.46 -13.12 2.39
N LYS A 74 16.71 -12.90 1.33
CA LYS A 74 17.12 -13.12 -0.07
C LYS A 74 17.29 -11.79 -0.81
N ALA A 75 16.41 -10.84 -0.52
CA ALA A 75 16.49 -9.49 -1.05
C ALA A 75 16.11 -8.48 0.04
N PHE A 76 16.80 -7.35 0.03
CA PHE A 76 16.49 -6.21 0.90
C PHE A 76 16.73 -4.91 0.15
N ILE A 77 15.74 -4.02 0.14
CA ILE A 77 15.82 -2.72 -0.54
C ILE A 77 15.36 -1.64 0.44
N ILE A 78 16.10 -0.54 0.51
CA ILE A 78 15.64 0.72 1.12
C ILE A 78 15.61 1.80 0.06
N LEU A 79 14.44 2.41 -0.12
CA LEU A 79 14.28 3.62 -0.91
C LEU A 79 14.14 4.82 0.01
N LYS A 80 14.82 5.91 -0.31
CA LYS A 80 14.62 7.25 0.27
C LYS A 80 14.18 8.19 -0.85
N LYS A 81 13.02 8.82 -0.70
CA LYS A 81 12.41 9.68 -1.74
C LYS A 81 12.39 9.01 -3.13
N GLY A 82 12.12 7.70 -3.17
CA GLY A 82 12.05 6.90 -4.39
C GLY A 82 13.40 6.43 -4.94
N LYS A 83 14.55 6.95 -4.48
CA LYS A 83 15.89 6.51 -4.90
C LYS A 83 16.38 5.36 -4.04
N ILE A 84 17.11 4.42 -4.64
CA ILE A 84 17.72 3.30 -3.92
C ILE A 84 18.88 3.82 -3.05
N VAL A 85 18.82 3.55 -1.74
CA VAL A 85 19.92 3.75 -0.79
C VAL A 85 20.66 2.45 -0.58
N ILE A 86 19.91 1.38 -0.27
CA ILE A 86 20.44 0.02 -0.08
C ILE A 86 19.69 -0.90 -1.03
N GLU A 87 20.45 -1.73 -1.73
CA GLU A 87 19.93 -2.85 -2.50
C GLU A 87 20.87 -4.05 -2.29
N TRP A 88 20.41 -5.01 -1.48
CA TRP A 88 21.19 -6.15 -1.09
C TRP A 88 20.49 -7.46 -1.51
N TYR A 89 21.29 -8.40 -1.98
CA TYR A 89 20.85 -9.74 -2.33
C TYR A 89 21.77 -10.77 -1.68
N GLY A 90 21.21 -11.83 -1.12
CA GLY A 90 21.94 -12.87 -0.43
C GLY A 90 21.32 -14.25 -0.61
N ASN A 91 21.94 -15.27 -0.02
CA ASN A 91 21.43 -16.64 -0.02
C ASN A 91 21.12 -17.17 -1.45
N GLY A 92 21.98 -16.83 -2.44
CA GLY A 92 21.85 -17.26 -3.83
C GLY A 92 20.74 -16.58 -4.63
N PHE A 93 20.23 -15.47 -4.16
CA PHE A 93 19.20 -14.66 -4.81
C PHE A 93 19.81 -13.47 -5.55
N ASP A 94 19.15 -12.97 -6.60
CA ASP A 94 19.56 -11.77 -7.35
C ASP A 94 18.37 -10.90 -7.75
N ALA A 95 18.65 -9.76 -8.39
CA ALA A 95 17.67 -8.76 -8.77
C ALA A 95 16.61 -9.24 -9.78
N THR A 96 16.88 -10.33 -10.49
CA THR A 96 16.01 -10.87 -11.56
C THR A 96 15.08 -11.97 -11.07
N MET A 97 15.35 -12.51 -9.89
CA MET A 97 14.59 -13.62 -9.33
C MET A 97 13.27 -13.15 -8.72
N ASN A 98 12.21 -13.91 -9.01
CA ASN A 98 10.91 -13.71 -8.38
C ASN A 98 10.84 -14.45 -7.04
N HIS A 99 10.21 -13.81 -6.06
CA HIS A 99 9.86 -14.42 -4.78
C HIS A 99 8.38 -14.21 -4.48
N THR A 100 7.78 -15.09 -3.68
CA THR A 100 6.40 -14.94 -3.23
C THR A 100 6.27 -13.79 -2.24
N TRP A 101 5.18 -13.01 -2.36
CA TRP A 101 4.83 -12.00 -1.37
C TRP A 101 4.06 -12.59 -0.18
N ASN A 102 3.53 -13.80 -0.35
CA ASN A 102 2.57 -14.37 0.59
C ASN A 102 1.46 -13.34 0.91
N SER A 103 1.09 -13.21 2.18
CA SER A 103 0.02 -12.27 2.57
C SER A 103 0.34 -10.80 2.40
N ALA A 104 1.60 -10.40 2.14
CA ALA A 104 1.89 -9.03 1.76
C ALA A 104 1.14 -8.60 0.48
N ALA A 105 0.82 -9.57 -0.41
CA ALA A 105 0.04 -9.33 -1.61
C ALA A 105 -1.43 -8.95 -1.36
N LYS A 106 -1.94 -9.09 -0.14
CA LYS A 106 -3.29 -8.63 0.23
C LYS A 106 -3.44 -7.12 0.01
N THR A 107 -2.36 -6.37 0.19
CA THR A 107 -2.32 -4.92 -0.07
C THR A 107 -2.59 -4.58 -1.54
N LEU A 108 -2.15 -5.43 -2.48
CA LEU A 108 -2.46 -5.29 -3.91
C LEU A 108 -3.97 -5.45 -4.16
N SER A 109 -4.63 -6.38 -3.46
CA SER A 109 -6.08 -6.59 -3.61
C SER A 109 -6.88 -5.42 -3.07
N ALA A 110 -6.49 -4.86 -1.93
CA ALA A 110 -7.13 -3.66 -1.39
C ALA A 110 -7.03 -2.48 -2.37
N PHE A 111 -5.85 -2.26 -2.92
CA PHE A 111 -5.62 -1.20 -3.90
C PHE A 111 -6.45 -1.41 -5.18
N THR A 112 -6.54 -2.66 -5.66
CA THR A 112 -7.34 -3.04 -6.84
C THR A 112 -8.84 -2.80 -6.63
N ILE A 113 -9.37 -3.10 -5.44
CA ILE A 113 -10.77 -2.81 -5.08
C ILE A 113 -11.01 -1.30 -5.06
N GLY A 114 -10.09 -0.50 -4.52
CA GLY A 114 -10.21 0.96 -4.53
C GLY A 114 -10.32 1.52 -5.95
N ILE A 115 -9.55 0.97 -6.89
CA ILE A 115 -9.66 1.35 -8.30
C ILE A 115 -11.00 0.94 -8.89
N ALA A 116 -11.50 -0.25 -8.60
CA ALA A 116 -12.83 -0.67 -9.06
C ALA A 116 -13.95 0.20 -8.47
N GLN A 117 -13.81 0.68 -7.23
CA GLN A 117 -14.72 1.62 -6.60
C GLN A 117 -14.69 2.98 -7.29
N GLN A 118 -13.53 3.59 -7.49
CA GLN A 118 -13.43 4.89 -8.16
C GLN A 118 -13.95 4.87 -9.60
N GLU A 119 -13.90 3.71 -10.27
CA GLU A 119 -14.47 3.51 -11.61
C GLU A 119 -15.99 3.29 -11.57
N GLY A 120 -16.60 3.26 -10.36
CA GLY A 120 -18.05 3.04 -10.19
C GLY A 120 -18.50 1.61 -10.48
N LEU A 121 -17.58 0.64 -10.54
CA LEU A 121 -17.88 -0.76 -10.82
C LEU A 121 -18.39 -1.52 -9.59
N LEU A 122 -18.02 -1.05 -8.40
CA LEU A 122 -18.50 -1.52 -7.13
C LEU A 122 -18.55 -0.38 -6.10
N ASN A 123 -19.22 -0.63 -4.96
CA ASN A 123 -19.11 0.20 -3.77
C ASN A 123 -18.87 -0.75 -2.59
N ILE A 124 -17.83 -0.49 -1.78
CA ILE A 124 -17.41 -1.39 -0.69
C ILE A 124 -18.46 -1.56 0.42
N ASP A 125 -19.41 -0.65 0.55
CA ASP A 125 -20.51 -0.74 1.50
C ASP A 125 -21.67 -1.59 0.97
N ASN A 126 -21.64 -2.01 -0.30
CA ASN A 126 -22.64 -2.93 -0.85
C ASN A 126 -22.37 -4.37 -0.43
N SER A 127 -23.44 -5.17 -0.41
CA SER A 127 -23.35 -6.62 -0.23
C SER A 127 -22.39 -7.25 -1.26
N SER A 128 -21.49 -8.11 -0.79
CA SER A 128 -20.59 -8.87 -1.66
C SER A 128 -21.34 -9.88 -2.54
N GLN A 129 -22.55 -10.30 -2.13
CA GLN A 129 -23.43 -11.16 -2.91
C GLN A 129 -23.77 -10.55 -4.30
N ASN A 130 -23.77 -9.24 -4.44
CA ASN A 130 -24.01 -8.57 -5.74
C ASN A 130 -22.99 -8.98 -6.80
N PHE A 131 -21.81 -9.44 -6.40
CA PHE A 131 -20.70 -9.80 -7.28
C PHE A 131 -20.35 -11.30 -7.21
N LEU A 132 -20.55 -11.92 -6.05
CA LEU A 132 -20.32 -13.36 -5.84
C LEU A 132 -21.48 -14.22 -6.33
N GLY A 133 -22.70 -13.64 -6.43
CA GLY A 133 -23.94 -14.36 -6.69
C GLY A 133 -24.55 -14.92 -5.39
N ALA A 134 -25.77 -15.46 -5.51
CA ALA A 134 -26.43 -16.12 -4.39
C ALA A 134 -25.83 -17.51 -4.11
N ASN A 135 -25.86 -17.93 -2.85
CA ASN A 135 -25.29 -19.19 -2.36
C ASN A 135 -23.76 -19.28 -2.55
N TRP A 136 -23.07 -18.15 -2.39
CA TRP A 136 -21.62 -18.11 -2.37
C TRP A 136 -21.01 -18.73 -1.10
N SER A 137 -21.85 -19.05 -0.13
CA SER A 137 -21.51 -19.66 1.16
C SER A 137 -22.56 -20.68 1.59
N SER A 138 -22.39 -21.31 2.77
CA SER A 138 -23.42 -22.13 3.41
C SER A 138 -24.37 -21.31 4.29
N MET A 139 -24.25 -20.00 4.30
CA MET A 139 -25.11 -19.07 5.04
C MET A 139 -26.50 -18.94 4.39
N THR A 140 -27.46 -18.42 5.15
CA THR A 140 -28.73 -18.00 4.57
C THR A 140 -28.57 -16.75 3.69
N ASN A 141 -29.46 -16.55 2.72
CA ASN A 141 -29.43 -15.36 1.86
C ASN A 141 -29.37 -14.03 2.65
N THR A 142 -30.04 -13.96 3.80
CA THR A 142 -30.04 -12.76 4.66
C THR A 142 -28.66 -12.55 5.30
N GLN A 143 -27.99 -13.62 5.69
CA GLN A 143 -26.63 -13.55 6.24
C GLN A 143 -25.62 -13.20 5.15
N GLU A 144 -25.74 -13.78 3.95
CA GLU A 144 -24.91 -13.43 2.79
C GLU A 144 -25.06 -11.95 2.41
N ASP A 145 -26.31 -11.45 2.37
CA ASP A 145 -26.62 -10.07 2.02
C ASP A 145 -26.07 -9.07 3.06
N ALA A 146 -25.91 -9.47 4.30
CA ALA A 146 -25.34 -8.65 5.36
C ALA A 146 -23.81 -8.48 5.25
N VAL A 147 -23.11 -9.35 4.50
CA VAL A 147 -21.66 -9.27 4.32
C VAL A 147 -21.32 -8.30 3.20
N THR A 148 -20.75 -7.16 3.55
CA THR A 148 -20.30 -6.15 2.59
C THR A 148 -18.87 -6.43 2.08
N ILE A 149 -18.49 -5.82 0.96
CA ILE A 149 -17.11 -5.88 0.47
C ILE A 149 -16.14 -5.33 1.52
N LYS A 150 -16.55 -4.29 2.25
CA LYS A 150 -15.78 -3.72 3.36
C LYS A 150 -15.47 -4.74 4.45
N ASN A 151 -16.36 -5.68 4.74
CA ASN A 151 -16.11 -6.75 5.71
C ASN A 151 -14.94 -7.65 5.29
N HIS A 152 -14.79 -7.93 3.99
CA HIS A 152 -13.65 -8.70 3.47
C HIS A 152 -12.35 -7.91 3.62
N LEU A 153 -12.37 -6.61 3.31
CA LEU A 153 -11.20 -5.73 3.42
C LEU A 153 -10.73 -5.54 4.87
N THR A 154 -11.67 -5.57 5.82
CA THR A 154 -11.40 -5.31 7.24
C THR A 154 -11.28 -6.57 8.09
N MET A 155 -11.40 -7.77 7.49
CA MET A 155 -11.37 -9.07 8.19
C MET A 155 -12.49 -9.23 9.25
N THR A 156 -13.70 -8.76 8.92
CA THR A 156 -14.85 -8.73 9.84
C THR A 156 -16.12 -9.35 9.22
N THR A 157 -15.95 -10.33 8.34
CA THR A 157 -17.07 -10.97 7.61
C THR A 157 -18.03 -11.77 8.48
N GLY A 158 -17.61 -12.17 9.67
CA GLY A 158 -18.43 -13.05 10.51
C GLY A 158 -18.34 -14.55 10.16
N LEU A 159 -17.47 -14.92 9.19
CA LEU A 159 -17.24 -16.32 8.80
C LEU A 159 -16.51 -17.11 9.89
N ASP A 160 -16.87 -18.37 10.06
CA ASP A 160 -16.22 -19.28 11.01
C ASP A 160 -14.85 -19.72 10.47
N TYR A 161 -13.83 -19.50 11.26
CA TYR A 161 -12.46 -19.92 10.98
C TYR A 161 -12.14 -21.32 11.55
N ASN A 162 -13.05 -21.95 12.31
CA ASN A 162 -12.90 -23.29 12.85
C ASN A 162 -13.49 -24.36 11.92
N VAL A 163 -13.34 -24.19 10.64
CA VAL A 163 -13.75 -25.17 9.62
C VAL A 163 -12.52 -25.92 9.10
N PRO A 164 -12.66 -27.14 8.56
CA PRO A 164 -11.54 -27.96 8.09
C PRO A 164 -10.69 -27.26 7.04
N ASN A 165 -11.28 -26.50 6.12
CA ASN A 165 -10.63 -25.83 5.01
C ASN A 165 -10.77 -24.29 5.11
N ALA A 166 -10.38 -23.70 6.23
CA ALA A 166 -10.58 -22.29 6.51
C ALA A 166 -9.93 -21.31 5.51
N ASP A 167 -9.05 -21.78 4.63
CA ASP A 167 -8.43 -21.00 3.57
C ASP A 167 -9.18 -21.09 2.23
N CYS A 168 -10.17 -21.99 2.11
CA CYS A 168 -10.90 -22.28 0.87
C CYS A 168 -12.19 -21.45 0.75
N THR A 169 -12.70 -21.35 -0.46
CA THR A 169 -13.86 -20.51 -0.81
C THR A 169 -15.02 -21.30 -1.42
N GLU A 170 -15.01 -22.62 -1.28
CA GLU A 170 -16.19 -23.41 -1.60
C GLU A 170 -17.31 -23.10 -0.61
N PRO A 171 -18.58 -23.07 -1.02
CA PRO A 171 -19.68 -22.67 -0.14
C PRO A 171 -19.73 -23.41 1.20
N GLU A 172 -19.40 -24.71 1.24
CA GLU A 172 -19.37 -25.52 2.46
C GLU A 172 -18.26 -25.15 3.44
N ASP A 173 -17.20 -24.47 3.00
CA ASP A 173 -16.10 -23.98 3.85
C ASP A 173 -16.40 -22.58 4.42
N LEU A 174 -17.38 -21.88 3.86
CA LEU A 174 -17.77 -20.51 4.24
C LEU A 174 -19.02 -20.56 5.15
N VAL A 175 -18.77 -20.81 6.42
CA VAL A 175 -19.81 -21.06 7.44
C VAL A 175 -20.03 -19.80 8.29
N TYR A 176 -21.30 -19.52 8.65
CA TYR A 176 -21.65 -18.45 9.56
C TYR A 176 -21.17 -18.74 10.99
N LYS A 177 -20.51 -17.76 11.61
CA LYS A 177 -20.16 -17.77 13.04
C LYS A 177 -20.93 -16.70 13.81
N GLN A 178 -20.86 -15.47 13.35
CA GLN A 178 -21.52 -14.31 13.97
C GLN A 178 -21.83 -13.24 12.91
N ASP A 179 -22.58 -12.22 13.28
CA ASP A 179 -22.87 -11.11 12.39
C ASP A 179 -21.57 -10.36 11.98
N PRO A 180 -21.52 -9.81 10.76
CA PRO A 180 -20.40 -8.98 10.32
C PRO A 180 -20.12 -7.84 11.31
N PHE A 181 -18.86 -7.41 11.41
CA PHE A 181 -18.35 -6.40 12.34
C PHE A 181 -18.45 -6.73 13.84
N THR A 182 -18.77 -7.98 14.22
CA THR A 182 -18.87 -8.36 15.65
C THR A 182 -17.57 -8.91 16.22
N PHE A 183 -16.68 -9.45 15.36
CA PHE A 183 -15.32 -9.86 15.73
C PHE A 183 -14.35 -9.62 14.57
N TRP A 184 -13.07 -9.57 14.88
CA TRP A 184 -11.99 -9.51 13.91
C TRP A 184 -11.22 -10.83 13.93
N TYR A 185 -11.02 -11.41 12.77
CA TYR A 185 -10.16 -12.58 12.61
C TYR A 185 -9.47 -12.54 11.25
N TYR A 186 -8.15 -12.77 11.23
CA TYR A 186 -7.37 -12.82 10.00
C TYR A 186 -7.72 -14.07 9.19
N HIS A 187 -8.62 -13.93 8.23
CA HIS A 187 -9.26 -15.05 7.52
C HIS A 187 -8.87 -15.04 6.03
N ASN A 188 -8.16 -16.10 5.58
CA ASN A 188 -7.68 -16.14 4.19
C ASN A 188 -8.82 -16.33 3.17
N ALA A 189 -9.83 -17.12 3.45
CA ALA A 189 -10.97 -17.25 2.55
C ALA A 189 -11.68 -15.90 2.33
N SER A 190 -11.86 -15.10 3.39
CA SER A 190 -12.41 -13.75 3.30
C SER A 190 -11.61 -12.87 2.32
N TYR A 191 -10.28 -12.89 2.42
CA TYR A 191 -9.42 -12.19 1.48
C TYR A 191 -9.52 -12.76 0.06
N THR A 192 -9.53 -14.10 -0.09
CA THR A 192 -9.55 -14.75 -1.41
C THR A 192 -10.79 -14.36 -2.21
N LEU A 193 -11.94 -14.23 -1.54
CA LEU A 193 -13.18 -13.76 -2.15
C LEU A 193 -13.09 -12.35 -2.75
N THR A 194 -12.16 -11.50 -2.29
CA THR A 194 -11.95 -10.18 -2.91
C THR A 194 -11.56 -10.27 -4.38
N HIS A 195 -10.86 -11.33 -4.78
CA HIS A 195 -10.53 -11.57 -6.19
C HIS A 195 -11.81 -11.85 -7.00
N SER A 196 -12.67 -12.76 -6.51
CA SER A 196 -13.95 -13.08 -7.17
C SER A 196 -14.89 -11.89 -7.20
N ILE A 197 -14.89 -11.03 -6.17
CA ILE A 197 -15.66 -9.77 -6.15
C ILE A 197 -15.20 -8.85 -7.29
N VAL A 198 -13.89 -8.65 -7.45
CA VAL A 198 -13.35 -7.85 -8.58
C VAL A 198 -13.69 -8.49 -9.92
N GLU A 199 -13.58 -9.81 -10.04
CA GLU A 199 -13.93 -10.54 -11.27
C GLU A 199 -15.42 -10.37 -11.61
N GLY A 200 -16.31 -10.47 -10.62
CA GLY A 200 -17.76 -10.23 -10.79
C GLY A 200 -18.10 -8.78 -11.14
N ALA A 201 -17.40 -7.81 -10.55
CA ALA A 201 -17.62 -6.38 -10.82
C ALA A 201 -17.10 -5.93 -12.19
N THR A 202 -15.99 -6.52 -12.65
CA THR A 202 -15.27 -6.03 -13.85
C THR A 202 -15.50 -6.90 -15.08
N ASN A 203 -16.03 -8.11 -14.94
CA ASN A 203 -16.08 -9.15 -15.98
C ASN A 203 -14.70 -9.47 -16.60
N GLN A 204 -13.64 -9.32 -15.82
CA GLN A 204 -12.26 -9.67 -16.15
C GLN A 204 -11.69 -10.58 -15.07
N THR A 205 -10.64 -11.35 -15.42
CA THR A 205 -9.88 -12.02 -14.36
C THR A 205 -9.22 -11.00 -13.46
N PHE A 206 -9.12 -11.30 -12.17
CA PHE A 206 -8.43 -10.42 -11.21
C PHE A 206 -7.01 -10.04 -11.70
N SER A 207 -6.27 -11.03 -12.21
CA SER A 207 -4.91 -10.82 -12.71
C SER A 207 -4.85 -9.81 -13.87
N ASN A 208 -5.78 -9.90 -14.82
CA ASN A 208 -5.81 -8.97 -15.96
C ASN A 208 -6.18 -7.56 -15.51
N TYR A 209 -7.20 -7.43 -14.66
CA TYR A 209 -7.63 -6.13 -14.16
C TYR A 209 -6.51 -5.49 -13.33
N PHE A 210 -5.89 -6.23 -12.40
CA PHE A 210 -4.74 -5.77 -11.62
C PHE A 210 -3.58 -5.31 -12.51
N ASN A 211 -3.17 -6.14 -13.48
CA ASN A 211 -2.05 -5.78 -14.37
C ASN A 211 -2.35 -4.50 -15.14
N ASN A 212 -3.53 -4.41 -15.78
CA ASN A 212 -3.91 -3.25 -16.57
C ASN A 212 -4.00 -1.95 -15.75
N LYS A 213 -4.46 -2.05 -14.48
CA LYS A 213 -4.74 -0.89 -13.64
C LYS A 213 -3.56 -0.47 -12.77
N ILE A 214 -2.71 -1.40 -12.39
CA ILE A 214 -1.59 -1.17 -11.47
C ILE A 214 -0.27 -1.66 -12.07
N GLY A 215 -0.15 -2.96 -12.34
CA GLY A 215 1.12 -3.58 -12.69
C GLY A 215 1.84 -2.88 -13.84
N ASP A 216 1.17 -2.75 -14.98
CA ASP A 216 1.71 -2.12 -16.20
C ASP A 216 1.95 -0.62 -16.01
N LYS A 217 1.12 0.04 -15.19
CA LYS A 217 1.18 1.48 -14.92
C LYS A 217 2.40 1.92 -14.12
N ILE A 218 2.90 1.03 -13.28
CA ILE A 218 4.08 1.30 -12.44
C ILE A 218 5.30 0.46 -12.82
N GLY A 219 5.21 -0.30 -13.94
CA GLY A 219 6.30 -1.14 -14.42
C GLY A 219 6.62 -2.34 -13.51
N MET A 220 5.65 -2.88 -12.78
CA MET A 220 5.82 -4.11 -12.02
C MET A 220 5.90 -5.31 -12.94
N GLN A 221 6.82 -6.21 -12.62
CA GLN A 221 6.94 -7.52 -13.26
C GLN A 221 6.60 -8.59 -12.21
N GLY A 222 5.49 -9.28 -12.41
CA GLY A 222 5.02 -10.29 -11.47
C GLY A 222 3.81 -11.04 -12.00
N LEU A 223 3.42 -12.08 -11.27
CA LEU A 223 2.31 -12.94 -11.68
C LEU A 223 1.57 -13.54 -10.48
N TRP A 224 0.26 -13.72 -10.65
CA TRP A 224 -0.58 -14.47 -9.73
C TRP A 224 -0.55 -15.95 -10.08
N VAL A 225 -0.17 -16.80 -9.13
CA VAL A 225 -0.04 -18.25 -9.31
C VAL A 225 -1.00 -18.97 -8.39
N PRO A 226 -1.82 -19.91 -8.88
CA PRO A 226 -2.66 -20.75 -8.02
C PRO A 226 -1.82 -21.53 -7.01
N PHE A 227 -2.28 -21.55 -5.77
CA PHE A 227 -1.67 -22.31 -4.68
C PHE A 227 -2.75 -22.83 -3.72
N GLY A 228 -3.10 -24.09 -3.84
CA GLY A 228 -4.25 -24.65 -3.11
C GLY A 228 -5.54 -23.89 -3.44
N CYS A 229 -6.21 -23.35 -2.42
CA CYS A 229 -7.48 -22.67 -2.55
C CYS A 229 -7.36 -21.17 -2.89
N TYR A 230 -6.15 -20.61 -2.95
CA TYR A 230 -5.93 -19.19 -3.19
C TYR A 230 -4.81 -18.95 -4.22
N LYS A 231 -4.49 -17.71 -4.51
CA LYS A 231 -3.41 -17.32 -5.43
C LYS A 231 -2.29 -16.64 -4.64
N LEU A 232 -1.05 -16.92 -5.01
CA LEU A 232 0.13 -16.20 -4.54
C LEU A 232 0.58 -15.21 -5.61
N TYR A 233 1.04 -14.03 -5.20
CA TYR A 233 1.72 -13.11 -6.09
C TYR A 233 3.23 -13.29 -5.96
N LEU A 234 3.90 -13.43 -7.10
CA LEU A 234 5.35 -13.53 -7.20
C LEU A 234 5.88 -12.38 -8.02
N SER A 235 6.94 -11.75 -7.56
CA SER A 235 7.65 -10.71 -8.31
C SER A 235 9.09 -10.54 -7.84
N THR A 236 9.85 -9.71 -8.53
CA THR A 236 11.15 -9.23 -8.05
C THR A 236 10.98 -8.29 -6.85
N ALA A 237 12.04 -8.12 -6.06
CA ALA A 237 12.05 -7.16 -4.95
C ALA A 237 11.85 -5.71 -5.43
N ARG A 238 12.41 -5.34 -6.58
CA ARG A 238 12.19 -4.04 -7.19
C ARG A 238 10.73 -3.79 -7.58
N SER A 239 10.01 -4.83 -8.04
CA SER A 239 8.56 -4.72 -8.29
C SER A 239 7.78 -4.44 -7.00
N MET A 240 8.16 -5.08 -5.87
CA MET A 240 7.55 -4.78 -4.57
C MET A 240 7.87 -3.34 -4.13
N ALA A 241 9.09 -2.87 -4.36
CA ALA A 241 9.49 -1.49 -4.06
C ALA A 241 8.73 -0.45 -4.90
N ARG A 242 8.41 -0.75 -6.18
CA ARG A 242 7.55 0.11 -7.03
C ARG A 242 6.15 0.25 -6.45
N PHE A 243 5.53 -0.82 -5.99
CA PHE A 243 4.23 -0.75 -5.33
C PHE A 243 4.29 0.02 -4.00
N GLY A 244 5.38 -0.16 -3.23
CA GLY A 244 5.63 0.64 -2.04
C GLY A 244 5.73 2.14 -2.36
N LEU A 245 6.42 2.50 -3.45
CA LEU A 245 6.55 3.89 -3.90
C LEU A 245 5.21 4.48 -4.37
N LEU A 246 4.38 3.71 -5.09
CA LEU A 246 3.01 4.11 -5.42
C LEU A 246 2.20 4.38 -4.15
N SER A 247 2.34 3.52 -3.14
CA SER A 247 1.64 3.67 -1.86
C SER A 247 2.17 4.86 -1.05
N LEU A 248 3.48 5.11 -1.05
CA LEU A 248 4.09 6.28 -0.43
C LEU A 248 3.55 7.58 -1.04
N ASN A 249 3.36 7.61 -2.37
CA ASN A 249 2.80 8.75 -3.09
C ASN A 249 1.27 8.69 -3.24
N GLN A 250 0.61 8.03 -2.30
CA GLN A 250 -0.86 8.02 -2.15
C GLN A 250 -1.63 7.69 -3.43
N GLY A 251 -1.13 6.69 -4.18
CA GLY A 251 -1.81 6.22 -5.38
C GLY A 251 -1.47 6.97 -6.67
N THR A 252 -0.49 7.86 -6.64
CA THR A 252 -0.01 8.59 -7.82
C THR A 252 1.38 8.10 -8.21
N TRP A 253 1.57 7.71 -9.46
CA TRP A 253 2.87 7.36 -10.03
C TRP A 253 3.35 8.49 -10.92
N GLU A 254 4.40 9.19 -10.50
CA GLU A 254 4.90 10.40 -11.18
C GLU A 254 3.77 11.45 -11.37
N ASN A 255 3.22 11.56 -12.58
CA ASN A 255 2.10 12.46 -12.91
C ASN A 255 0.79 11.70 -13.21
N GLU A 256 0.80 10.36 -13.15
CA GLU A 256 -0.38 9.52 -13.42
C GLU A 256 -1.09 9.16 -12.11
N VAL A 257 -2.31 9.65 -11.93
CA VAL A 257 -3.16 9.29 -10.79
C VAL A 257 -3.79 7.93 -11.06
N ILE A 258 -3.34 6.90 -10.33
CA ILE A 258 -3.81 5.51 -10.45
C ILE A 258 -5.00 5.26 -9.52
N LEU A 259 -4.89 5.69 -8.26
CA LEU A 259 -5.98 5.67 -7.29
C LEU A 259 -6.32 7.11 -6.90
N SER A 260 -7.42 7.63 -7.45
CA SER A 260 -7.89 9.02 -7.25
C SER A 260 -8.85 9.19 -6.09
N ASP A 261 -9.43 8.09 -5.57
CA ASP A 261 -10.32 8.10 -4.40
C ASP A 261 -9.47 8.27 -3.13
N THR A 262 -9.24 9.53 -2.76
CA THR A 262 -8.43 9.88 -1.59
C THR A 262 -9.06 9.44 -0.27
N ASP A 263 -10.38 9.42 -0.18
CA ASP A 263 -11.09 8.97 1.02
C ASP A 263 -10.89 7.46 1.19
N TYR A 264 -11.04 6.68 0.11
CA TYR A 264 -10.72 5.25 0.13
C TYR A 264 -9.27 4.99 0.51
N PHE A 265 -8.31 5.73 -0.07
CA PHE A 265 -6.89 5.58 0.26
C PHE A 265 -6.63 5.85 1.75
N ASN A 266 -7.21 6.92 2.28
CA ASN A 266 -7.11 7.27 3.70
C ASN A 266 -7.70 6.18 4.60
N ASP A 267 -8.89 5.67 4.28
CA ASP A 267 -9.52 4.59 5.04
C ASP A 267 -8.70 3.28 4.94
N MET A 268 -8.12 3.00 3.77
CA MET A 268 -7.28 1.82 3.53
C MET A 268 -6.02 1.82 4.41
N THR A 269 -5.44 2.99 4.63
CA THR A 269 -4.16 3.19 5.34
C THR A 269 -4.33 3.71 6.78
N ASN A 270 -5.54 3.73 7.30
CA ASN A 270 -5.86 4.07 8.68
C ASN A 270 -6.73 2.98 9.34
N THR A 271 -6.93 3.13 10.66
CA THR A 271 -7.77 2.18 11.42
C THR A 271 -9.17 2.11 10.81
N SER A 272 -9.56 0.94 10.34
CA SER A 272 -10.81 0.72 9.60
C SER A 272 -12.00 0.28 10.47
N GLN A 273 -11.73 -0.15 11.68
CA GLN A 273 -12.73 -0.67 12.63
C GLN A 273 -12.13 -0.74 14.06
N ASN A 274 -12.97 -0.85 15.08
CA ASN A 274 -12.56 -0.78 16.49
C ASN A 274 -12.13 -2.12 17.12
N LEU A 275 -12.11 -3.20 16.35
CA LEU A 275 -11.79 -4.55 16.85
C LEU A 275 -10.29 -4.86 16.77
N ASN A 276 -9.59 -4.26 15.82
CA ASN A 276 -8.14 -4.32 15.65
C ASN A 276 -7.64 -2.98 15.11
N ASN A 277 -7.19 -2.09 15.99
CA ASN A 277 -6.79 -0.74 15.58
C ASN A 277 -5.59 -0.74 14.63
N ALA A 278 -4.76 -1.79 14.64
CA ALA A 278 -3.59 -1.93 13.78
C ALA A 278 -3.91 -2.52 12.39
N TYR A 279 -5.16 -2.41 11.92
CA TYR A 279 -5.57 -2.96 10.62
C TYR A 279 -6.48 -2.01 9.85
N GLY A 280 -6.04 -1.66 8.64
CA GLY A 280 -6.79 -0.91 7.64
C GLY A 280 -7.52 -1.85 6.66
N TYR A 281 -7.60 -1.48 5.38
CA TYR A 281 -8.10 -2.39 4.34
C TYR A 281 -6.95 -3.28 3.86
N LEU A 282 -6.79 -4.44 4.49
CA LEU A 282 -5.74 -5.44 4.22
C LEU A 282 -4.30 -4.91 4.42
N TRP A 283 -4.13 -3.76 5.04
CA TRP A 283 -2.85 -3.18 5.46
C TRP A 283 -2.68 -3.30 6.96
N TRP A 284 -1.47 -3.59 7.41
CA TRP A 284 -1.06 -3.49 8.80
C TRP A 284 -0.63 -2.05 9.11
N LEU A 285 -0.96 -1.58 10.31
CA LEU A 285 -0.73 -0.20 10.75
C LEU A 285 0.09 -0.19 12.03
N ASN A 286 1.13 0.64 12.07
CA ASN A 286 1.90 0.85 13.28
C ASN A 286 1.36 2.02 14.12
N GLY A 287 1.96 2.29 15.30
CA GLY A 287 1.62 3.40 16.15
C GLY A 287 0.22 3.37 16.78
N LYS A 288 -0.47 2.24 16.71
CA LYS A 288 -1.81 2.08 17.32
C LYS A 288 -1.70 1.53 18.75
N SER A 289 -2.75 1.75 19.55
CA SER A 289 -2.77 1.40 20.97
C SER A 289 -2.94 -0.09 21.25
N ASN A 290 -3.50 -0.83 20.29
CA ASN A 290 -3.70 -2.27 20.38
C ASN A 290 -3.63 -2.92 18.99
N TYR A 291 -3.42 -4.22 18.98
CA TYR A 291 -3.43 -5.04 17.77
C TYR A 291 -3.89 -6.47 18.06
N ARG A 292 -4.30 -7.18 16.99
CA ARG A 292 -4.55 -8.62 16.98
C ARG A 292 -3.67 -9.28 15.94
N LEU A 293 -3.31 -10.54 16.16
CA LEU A 293 -2.46 -11.31 15.26
C LEU A 293 -3.25 -12.40 14.52
N PRO A 294 -2.77 -12.88 13.35
CA PRO A 294 -3.34 -14.04 12.70
C PRO A 294 -3.40 -15.26 13.62
N GLY A 295 -4.45 -16.08 13.46
CA GLY A 295 -4.63 -17.32 14.22
C GLY A 295 -5.22 -17.15 15.63
N SER A 296 -5.59 -15.94 16.03
CA SER A 296 -6.12 -15.66 17.36
C SER A 296 -7.11 -14.48 17.33
N GLU A 297 -8.08 -14.50 18.24
CA GLU A 297 -8.92 -13.34 18.59
C GLU A 297 -8.34 -12.53 19.77
N ALA A 298 -7.19 -12.95 20.33
CA ALA A 298 -6.57 -12.25 21.44
C ALA A 298 -6.13 -10.82 21.04
N GLU A 299 -6.41 -9.86 21.92
CA GLU A 299 -5.98 -8.49 21.77
C GLU A 299 -4.69 -8.26 22.58
N TYR A 300 -3.72 -7.62 21.95
CA TYR A 300 -2.46 -7.22 22.54
C TYR A 300 -2.42 -5.70 22.67
N GLN A 301 -1.94 -5.20 23.81
CA GLN A 301 -1.78 -3.78 24.05
C GLN A 301 -0.43 -3.27 23.56
N GLY A 302 -0.41 -2.04 23.05
CA GLY A 302 0.79 -1.38 22.55
C GLY A 302 0.91 -1.39 21.03
N THR A 303 2.05 -0.95 20.57
CA THR A 303 2.35 -0.78 19.13
C THR A 303 2.81 -2.10 18.52
N LEU A 304 2.37 -2.38 17.29
CA LEU A 304 2.68 -3.63 16.58
C LEU A 304 4.19 -3.84 16.38
N ILE A 305 4.91 -2.77 16.00
CA ILE A 305 6.36 -2.77 15.77
C ILE A 305 6.97 -1.60 16.56
N PRO A 306 7.37 -1.79 17.83
CA PRO A 306 7.81 -0.70 18.70
C PRO A 306 8.99 0.14 18.18
N ASN A 307 9.93 -0.47 17.47
CA ASN A 307 11.12 0.21 16.92
C ASN A 307 10.87 0.93 15.60
N ALA A 308 9.70 0.73 14.96
CA ALA A 308 9.35 1.39 13.70
C ALA A 308 8.66 2.74 13.93
N PRO A 309 8.73 3.69 12.98
CA PRO A 309 7.95 4.92 13.00
C PRO A 309 6.45 4.67 13.17
N SER A 310 5.77 5.58 13.88
CA SER A 310 4.36 5.41 14.25
C SER A 310 3.39 5.47 13.08
N ASP A 311 3.77 6.12 11.99
CA ASP A 311 2.97 6.27 10.77
C ASP A 311 3.27 5.19 9.72
N LEU A 312 4.08 4.19 10.08
CA LEU A 312 4.38 3.07 9.19
C LEU A 312 3.10 2.31 8.84
N ILE A 313 2.90 2.07 7.56
CA ILE A 313 1.93 1.11 7.02
C ILE A 313 2.67 -0.05 6.38
N ALA A 314 2.12 -1.27 6.47
CA ALA A 314 2.87 -2.46 6.06
C ALA A 314 2.04 -3.53 5.35
N GLY A 315 2.62 -4.13 4.32
CA GLY A 315 2.26 -5.42 3.78
C GLY A 315 3.11 -6.51 4.43
N LEU A 316 2.52 -7.36 5.27
CA LEU A 316 3.23 -8.38 6.02
C LEU A 316 2.80 -9.78 5.56
N GLY A 317 3.75 -10.60 5.13
CA GLY A 317 3.51 -11.93 4.60
C GLY A 317 4.21 -13.03 5.39
N LYS A 318 3.64 -14.25 5.32
CA LYS A 318 4.22 -15.47 5.89
C LYS A 318 5.69 -15.60 5.50
N ASN A 319 6.50 -16.14 6.41
CA ASN A 319 7.96 -16.26 6.24
C ASN A 319 8.64 -14.90 6.07
N ASP A 320 8.12 -13.90 6.77
CA ASP A 320 8.72 -12.57 6.89
C ASP A 320 8.88 -11.79 5.56
N GLN A 321 7.92 -11.96 4.62
CA GLN A 321 7.84 -11.04 3.50
C GLN A 321 7.38 -9.68 4.01
N LYS A 322 8.14 -8.63 3.73
CA LYS A 322 7.89 -7.30 4.29
C LYS A 322 7.89 -6.23 3.20
N LEU A 323 6.84 -5.43 3.22
CA LEU A 323 6.77 -4.14 2.57
C LEU A 323 6.43 -3.13 3.65
N TYR A 324 7.35 -2.23 3.95
CA TYR A 324 7.10 -1.10 4.85
C TYR A 324 7.09 0.19 4.05
N VAL A 325 6.13 1.05 4.35
CA VAL A 325 6.02 2.40 3.79
C VAL A 325 5.92 3.35 4.98
N VAL A 326 6.82 4.33 5.05
CA VAL A 326 6.91 5.31 6.13
C VAL A 326 6.77 6.71 5.55
N PRO A 327 5.57 7.30 5.56
CA PRO A 327 5.31 8.60 4.95
C PRO A 327 6.15 9.74 5.56
N SER A 328 6.29 9.79 6.88
CA SER A 328 7.06 10.85 7.56
C SER A 328 8.54 10.88 7.20
N GLU A 329 9.06 9.76 6.71
CA GLU A 329 10.48 9.57 6.39
C GLU A 329 10.74 9.45 4.88
N ASP A 330 9.72 9.52 4.02
CA ASP A 330 9.81 9.21 2.58
C ASP A 330 10.53 7.89 2.32
N LEU A 331 10.26 6.86 3.15
CA LEU A 331 10.91 5.56 3.06
C LEU A 331 9.98 4.48 2.51
N VAL A 332 10.54 3.63 1.66
CA VAL A 332 9.99 2.32 1.30
C VAL A 332 11.05 1.27 1.58
N ILE A 333 10.67 0.22 2.31
CA ILE A 333 11.59 -0.86 2.65
C ILE A 333 10.96 -2.19 2.25
N VAL A 334 11.73 -3.00 1.54
CA VAL A 334 11.33 -4.36 1.09
C VAL A 334 12.27 -5.38 1.69
N ARG A 335 11.70 -6.44 2.26
CA ARG A 335 12.45 -7.67 2.55
C ARG A 335 11.71 -8.86 1.96
N MET A 336 12.42 -9.66 1.18
CA MET A 336 12.00 -10.98 0.71
C MET A 336 12.96 -12.05 1.23
N GLY A 337 12.44 -13.22 1.56
CA GLY A 337 13.30 -14.33 2.03
C GLY A 337 12.51 -15.49 2.61
N ASP A 338 13.24 -16.44 3.18
CA ASP A 338 12.66 -17.55 3.92
C ASP A 338 12.34 -17.12 5.37
N ASN A 339 11.76 -18.02 6.18
CA ASN A 339 11.41 -17.74 7.56
C ASN A 339 12.66 -17.30 8.35
N ALA A 340 12.57 -16.20 9.06
CA ALA A 340 13.66 -15.62 9.86
C ALA A 340 13.89 -16.33 11.21
N ASN A 341 13.38 -17.56 11.37
CA ASN A 341 13.40 -18.35 12.60
C ASN A 341 12.61 -17.69 13.74
N ASP A 342 11.50 -17.09 13.42
CA ASP A 342 10.52 -16.54 14.34
C ASP A 342 9.12 -17.12 14.03
N SER A 343 8.05 -16.37 14.21
CA SER A 343 6.70 -16.77 13.81
C SER A 343 6.61 -17.00 12.31
N THR A 344 5.74 -17.93 11.90
CA THR A 344 5.40 -18.09 10.48
C THR A 344 4.38 -17.07 10.00
N PHE A 345 3.79 -16.27 10.90
CA PHE A 345 2.83 -15.23 10.55
C PHE A 345 3.53 -14.02 9.91
N GLY A 346 2.74 -13.18 9.21
CA GLY A 346 3.26 -11.96 8.61
C GLY A 346 3.82 -11.01 9.68
N PRO A 347 3.02 -10.55 10.67
CA PRO A 347 3.54 -9.84 11.83
C PRO A 347 4.31 -10.80 12.74
N SER A 348 5.55 -10.45 13.09
CA SER A 348 6.43 -11.30 13.89
C SER A 348 7.43 -10.48 14.71
N GLY A 349 8.12 -11.10 15.67
CA GLY A 349 9.20 -10.45 16.43
C GLY A 349 10.38 -10.02 15.55
N PHE A 350 10.52 -10.64 14.39
CA PHE A 350 11.53 -10.25 13.39
C PHE A 350 11.34 -8.79 12.92
N ASP A 351 10.10 -8.31 12.77
CA ASP A 351 9.83 -6.92 12.38
C ASP A 351 10.56 -5.93 13.29
N ASN A 352 10.44 -6.11 14.60
CA ASN A 352 11.07 -5.21 15.57
C ASN A 352 12.59 -5.33 15.60
N GLN A 353 13.14 -6.55 15.42
CA GLN A 353 14.58 -6.79 15.32
C GLN A 353 15.16 -6.16 14.04
N LEU A 354 14.46 -6.26 12.92
CA LEU A 354 14.88 -5.64 11.66
C LEU A 354 14.88 -4.12 11.78
N TRP A 355 13.84 -3.53 12.40
CA TRP A 355 13.78 -2.09 12.61
C TRP A 355 14.85 -1.57 13.57
N GLU A 356 15.31 -2.37 14.53
CA GLU A 356 16.50 -2.02 15.34
C GLU A 356 17.75 -1.83 14.46
N LYS A 357 17.97 -2.74 13.48
CA LYS A 357 19.09 -2.67 12.55
C LYS A 357 18.95 -1.53 11.54
N ILE A 358 17.74 -1.29 11.05
CA ILE A 358 17.44 -0.17 10.15
C ILE A 358 17.72 1.15 10.88
N ASN A 359 17.24 1.33 12.11
CA ASN A 359 17.46 2.54 12.90
C ASN A 359 18.94 2.80 13.17
N ALA A 360 19.76 1.76 13.35
CA ALA A 360 21.20 1.92 13.52
C ALA A 360 21.89 2.50 12.25
N VAL A 361 21.29 2.29 11.08
CA VAL A 361 21.81 2.80 9.81
C VAL A 361 21.30 4.22 9.51
N ILE A 362 20.01 4.50 9.80
CA ILE A 362 19.38 5.76 9.38
C ILE A 362 19.48 6.90 10.39
N ASN A 363 19.91 6.63 11.65
CA ASN A 363 19.97 7.62 12.75
C ASN A 363 21.40 7.99 13.16
#